data_3c03e75a4a9038e4e05853a1d16b6135
#
_entry.id   3c03e75a4a9038e4e05853a1d16b6135
#
_cell.length_a   1.000
_cell.length_b   1.000
_cell.length_c   1.000
_cell.angle_alpha   90.00
_cell.angle_beta   90.00
_cell.angle_gamma   90.00
#
_symmetry.space_group_name_H-M   'P 1'
#
loop_
_entity.id
_entity.type
_entity.pdbx_description
1 polymer ?
#
loop_
_entity_poly.entity_id
_entity_poly.type
_entity_poly.pdbx_seq_one_letter_code
_entity_poly.pdbx_strand_id
1 'polypeptide(L)'
;MFRIFKERLKEGIKAEEIKIRDENVEILGKQLKEKIDKYFQGSFAIREVDSGSCNACEYEISALSNPYYDIERFGVKFVASPKHADAIMITGCLTRNMYEAVMKAYENVPNPKFVIAVGDCALDGGIFKGSYAVMDGIKDKLPVDIWIKGCPPEPIDIISGLLILLNRKFEER
;
A
#
# COMPACT_ATOMS: atom_id res chain seq x y z
N MET A 1 -37.50 7.98 16.54
CA MET A 1 -37.14 6.62 16.07
C MET A 1 -38.27 5.95 15.29
N PHE A 2 -39.51 5.85 15.80
CA PHE A 2 -40.65 5.26 15.08
C PHE A 2 -41.03 5.89 13.74
N ARG A 3 -40.78 7.19 13.52
CA ARG A 3 -41.08 7.89 12.26
C ARG A 3 -40.20 7.35 11.12
N ILE A 4 -38.90 7.14 11.36
CA ILE A 4 -37.96 6.59 10.38
C ILE A 4 -38.35 5.15 9.97
N PHE A 5 -38.76 4.32 10.94
CA PHE A 5 -39.26 2.98 10.68
C PHE A 5 -40.54 2.97 9.84
N LYS A 6 -41.47 3.88 10.11
CA LYS A 6 -42.71 4.03 9.37
C LYS A 6 -42.50 4.50 7.94
N GLU A 7 -41.60 5.43 7.71
CA GLU A 7 -41.19 5.90 6.39
C GLU A 7 -40.49 4.76 5.60
N ARG A 8 -39.61 3.99 6.22
CA ARG A 8 -38.94 2.85 5.60
C ARG A 8 -39.91 1.73 5.16
N LEU A 9 -40.95 1.47 5.97
CA LEU A 9 -42.01 0.51 5.62
C LEU A 9 -42.93 1.01 4.52
N LYS A 10 -43.10 2.34 4.39
CA LYS A 10 -43.97 2.95 3.40
C LYS A 10 -43.30 3.09 2.03
N GLU A 11 -42.00 3.40 2.02
CA GLU A 11 -41.28 3.79 0.82
C GLU A 11 -40.34 2.69 0.28
N GLY A 12 -40.15 1.61 1.05
CA GLY A 12 -39.24 0.52 0.69
C GLY A 12 -37.76 0.92 0.73
N ILE A 13 -36.92 0.12 0.10
CA ILE A 13 -35.48 0.40 -0.04
C ILE A 13 -35.30 1.31 -1.26
N LYS A 14 -34.94 2.56 -1.04
CA LYS A 14 -34.65 3.55 -2.10
C LYS A 14 -33.17 3.57 -2.52
N ALA A 15 -32.33 2.77 -1.88
CA ALA A 15 -30.93 2.67 -2.28
C ALA A 15 -30.84 1.92 -3.61
N GLU A 16 -30.25 2.53 -4.61
CA GLU A 16 -29.85 1.83 -5.83
C GLU A 16 -28.78 0.80 -5.47
N GLU A 17 -28.84 -0.39 -6.11
CA GLU A 17 -27.69 -1.30 -6.07
C GLU A 17 -26.54 -0.65 -6.83
N ILE A 18 -25.64 0.00 -6.08
CA ILE A 18 -24.40 0.48 -6.64
C ILE A 18 -23.54 -0.75 -6.91
N LYS A 19 -23.26 -1.02 -8.19
CA LYS A 19 -22.19 -1.96 -8.56
C LYS A 19 -20.85 -1.29 -8.21
N ILE A 20 -20.44 -1.43 -6.97
CA ILE A 20 -19.24 -0.78 -6.41
C ILE A 20 -17.95 -1.48 -6.85
N ARG A 21 -18.02 -2.55 -7.66
CA ARG A 21 -16.84 -3.35 -7.98
C ARG A 21 -16.36 -3.07 -9.39
N ASP A 22 -15.19 -2.46 -9.51
CA ASP A 22 -14.43 -2.46 -10.75
C ASP A 22 -13.94 -3.89 -11.02
N GLU A 23 -14.27 -4.43 -12.20
CA GLU A 23 -13.86 -5.77 -12.61
C GLU A 23 -12.33 -5.93 -12.58
N ASN A 24 -11.59 -4.88 -12.88
CA ASN A 24 -10.12 -4.89 -12.83
C ASN A 24 -9.58 -5.06 -11.41
N VAL A 25 -10.16 -4.38 -10.42
CA VAL A 25 -9.79 -4.51 -9.01
C VAL A 25 -10.06 -5.93 -8.52
N GLU A 26 -11.18 -6.53 -8.91
CA GLU A 26 -11.52 -7.90 -8.53
C GLU A 26 -10.56 -8.93 -9.16
N ILE A 27 -10.21 -8.76 -10.44
CA ILE A 27 -9.30 -9.67 -11.14
C ILE A 27 -7.90 -9.60 -10.52
N LEU A 28 -7.34 -8.40 -10.37
CA LEU A 28 -6.02 -8.19 -9.78
C LEU A 28 -5.97 -8.64 -8.33
N GLY A 29 -7.00 -8.32 -7.55
CA GLY A 29 -7.09 -8.73 -6.15
C GLY A 29 -7.15 -10.24 -5.97
N LYS A 30 -7.91 -10.96 -6.81
CA LYS A 30 -7.95 -12.43 -6.78
C LYS A 30 -6.59 -13.04 -7.13
N GLN A 31 -5.92 -12.53 -8.16
CA GLN A 31 -4.57 -12.98 -8.52
C GLN A 31 -3.58 -12.73 -7.39
N LEU A 32 -3.65 -11.56 -6.76
CA LEU A 32 -2.83 -11.21 -5.59
C LEU A 32 -3.10 -12.18 -4.43
N LYS A 33 -4.37 -12.46 -4.14
CA LYS A 33 -4.78 -13.40 -3.10
C LYS A 33 -4.22 -14.80 -3.33
N GLU A 34 -4.30 -15.33 -4.54
CA GLU A 34 -3.74 -16.64 -4.89
C GLU A 34 -2.24 -16.73 -4.56
N LYS A 35 -1.47 -15.66 -4.83
CA LYS A 35 -0.04 -15.60 -4.48
C LYS A 35 0.18 -15.51 -2.98
N ILE A 36 -0.60 -14.69 -2.29
CA ILE A 36 -0.52 -14.55 -0.84
C ILE A 36 -0.87 -15.87 -0.15
N ASP A 37 -1.94 -16.53 -0.57
CA ASP A 37 -2.32 -17.83 -0.02
C ASP A 37 -1.20 -18.90 -0.23
N LYS A 38 -0.57 -18.89 -1.40
CA LYS A 38 0.49 -19.83 -1.75
C LYS A 38 1.80 -19.59 -0.99
N TYR A 39 2.23 -18.35 -0.82
CA TYR A 39 3.57 -18.01 -0.31
C TYR A 39 3.58 -17.47 1.12
N PHE A 40 2.45 -16.93 1.60
CA PHE A 40 2.31 -16.27 2.90
C PHE A 40 1.18 -16.86 3.77
N GLN A 41 0.66 -18.01 3.41
CA GLN A 41 -0.39 -18.69 4.18
C GLN A 41 -1.63 -17.80 4.43
N GLY A 42 -1.96 -16.94 3.47
CA GLY A 42 -3.16 -16.10 3.49
C GLY A 42 -2.99 -14.70 4.09
N SER A 43 -1.78 -14.30 4.50
CA SER A 43 -1.56 -12.96 5.04
C SER A 43 -0.20 -12.39 4.68
N PHE A 44 -0.18 -11.30 3.90
CA PHE A 44 1.00 -10.51 3.58
C PHE A 44 0.96 -9.20 4.37
N ALA A 45 1.80 -9.10 5.38
CA ALA A 45 1.82 -7.99 6.32
C ALA A 45 2.79 -6.90 5.86
N ILE A 46 2.32 -5.67 5.76
CA ILE A 46 3.09 -4.52 5.30
C ILE A 46 3.20 -3.47 6.42
N ARG A 47 4.43 -3.04 6.72
CA ARG A 47 4.66 -1.83 7.51
C ARG A 47 4.85 -0.65 6.57
N GLU A 48 3.89 0.26 6.53
CA GLU A 48 4.02 1.54 5.83
C GLU A 48 4.82 2.52 6.71
N VAL A 49 5.75 3.26 6.08
CA VAL A 49 6.61 4.25 6.74
C VAL A 49 6.68 5.50 5.87
N ASP A 50 6.14 6.59 6.40
CA ASP A 50 6.33 7.93 5.85
C ASP A 50 7.77 8.41 6.11
N SER A 51 8.48 8.75 5.05
CA SER A 51 9.87 9.26 5.11
C SER A 51 9.97 10.79 5.00
N GLY A 52 8.85 11.48 5.09
CA GLY A 52 8.72 12.93 4.94
C GLY A 52 7.95 13.30 3.68
N SER A 53 6.71 12.84 3.60
CA SER A 53 5.85 12.96 2.44
C SER A 53 5.03 14.24 2.41
N CYS A 54 4.36 14.47 1.28
CA CYS A 54 3.27 15.44 1.15
C CYS A 54 1.89 14.85 1.50
N ASN A 55 1.86 13.61 1.98
CA ASN A 55 0.68 12.83 2.37
C ASN A 55 -0.21 12.33 1.20
N ALA A 56 0.15 12.58 -0.05
CA ALA A 56 -0.67 12.16 -1.18
C ALA A 56 -0.64 10.63 -1.37
N CYS A 57 0.54 10.01 -1.30
CA CYS A 57 0.68 8.55 -1.39
C CYS A 57 -0.02 7.84 -0.23
N GLU A 58 0.04 8.40 0.98
CA GLU A 58 -0.61 7.86 2.17
C GLU A 58 -2.13 7.89 2.06
N TYR A 59 -2.71 8.91 1.42
CA TYR A 59 -4.14 8.95 1.13
C TYR A 59 -4.56 7.83 0.17
N GLU A 60 -3.76 7.57 -0.87
CA GLU A 60 -4.03 6.47 -1.81
C GLU A 60 -3.84 5.09 -1.15
N ILE A 61 -2.83 4.95 -0.28
CA ILE A 61 -2.65 3.73 0.54
C ILE A 61 -3.84 3.56 1.50
N SER A 62 -4.29 4.62 2.15
CA SER A 62 -5.46 4.58 3.03
C SER A 62 -6.74 4.21 2.27
N ALA A 63 -6.86 4.66 1.02
CA ALA A 63 -7.99 4.30 0.15
C ALA A 63 -8.07 2.80 -0.13
N LEU A 64 -6.95 2.06 -0.11
CA LEU A 64 -6.94 0.60 -0.25
C LEU A 64 -7.78 -0.12 0.81
N SER A 65 -7.93 0.46 1.99
CA SER A 65 -8.72 -0.11 3.10
C SER A 65 -10.19 0.31 3.08
N ASN A 66 -10.63 1.12 2.09
CA ASN A 66 -12.03 1.51 1.97
C ASN A 66 -12.89 0.36 1.42
N PRO A 67 -14.24 0.42 1.52
CA PRO A 67 -15.12 -0.66 1.06
C PRO A 67 -15.08 -0.94 -0.45
N TYR A 68 -14.53 -0.02 -1.25
CA TYR A 68 -14.40 -0.19 -2.71
C TYR A 68 -13.25 -1.12 -3.06
N TYR A 69 -12.05 -0.85 -2.53
CA TYR A 69 -10.85 -1.65 -2.79
C TYR A 69 -10.77 -2.85 -1.86
N ASP A 70 -10.94 -2.63 -0.55
CA ASP A 70 -10.95 -3.65 0.52
C ASP A 70 -9.80 -4.66 0.35
N ILE A 71 -8.57 -4.14 0.33
CA ILE A 71 -7.38 -4.94 0.03
C ILE A 71 -7.15 -6.06 1.06
N GLU A 72 -7.70 -5.91 2.27
CA GLU A 72 -7.57 -6.92 3.32
C GLU A 72 -8.27 -8.23 2.97
N ARG A 73 -9.37 -8.20 2.19
CA ARG A 73 -10.03 -9.42 1.71
C ARG A 73 -9.14 -10.25 0.77
N PHE A 74 -8.15 -9.62 0.16
CA PHE A 74 -7.15 -10.28 -0.68
C PHE A 74 -5.90 -10.72 0.10
N GLY A 75 -5.90 -10.53 1.43
CA GLY A 75 -4.85 -11.03 2.31
C GLY A 75 -3.72 -10.03 2.60
N VAL A 76 -3.78 -8.80 2.10
CA VAL A 76 -2.81 -7.75 2.45
C VAL A 76 -3.24 -7.07 3.74
N LYS A 77 -2.31 -6.90 4.69
CA LYS A 77 -2.59 -6.24 5.97
C LYS A 77 -1.55 -5.17 6.27
N PHE A 78 -2.00 -4.02 6.74
CA PHE A 78 -1.11 -2.99 7.27
C PHE A 78 -0.91 -3.18 8.76
N VAL A 79 0.35 -3.25 9.19
CA VAL A 79 0.71 -3.51 10.60
C VAL A 79 1.47 -2.35 11.21
N ALA A 80 1.19 -2.05 12.48
CA ALA A 80 1.80 -0.95 13.20
C ALA A 80 3.26 -1.21 13.57
N SER A 81 3.62 -2.47 13.84
CA SER A 81 4.98 -2.83 14.24
C SER A 81 5.75 -3.46 13.08
N PRO A 82 6.96 -2.97 12.77
CA PRO A 82 7.80 -3.58 11.74
C PRO A 82 8.17 -5.04 12.04
N LYS A 83 8.17 -5.47 13.29
CA LYS A 83 8.49 -6.84 13.69
C LYS A 83 7.48 -7.89 13.21
N HIS A 84 6.30 -7.46 12.80
CA HIS A 84 5.23 -8.32 12.31
C HIS A 84 5.00 -8.18 10.80
N ALA A 85 5.91 -7.46 10.11
CA ALA A 85 5.78 -7.20 8.69
C ALA A 85 6.65 -8.13 7.85
N ASP A 86 6.13 -8.53 6.69
CA ASP A 86 6.85 -9.22 5.62
C ASP A 86 7.50 -8.23 4.67
N ALA A 87 6.96 -7.02 4.59
CA ALA A 87 7.46 -5.94 3.74
C ALA A 87 7.46 -4.58 4.46
N ILE A 88 8.42 -3.73 4.09
CA ILE A 88 8.38 -2.31 4.39
C ILE A 88 7.98 -1.54 3.14
N MET A 89 6.96 -0.69 3.27
CA MET A 89 6.47 0.19 2.21
C MET A 89 6.82 1.62 2.58
N ILE A 90 7.61 2.30 1.75
CA ILE A 90 8.15 3.62 2.04
C ILE A 90 7.56 4.64 1.08
N THR A 91 7.06 5.74 1.65
CA THR A 91 6.52 6.90 0.96
C THR A 91 7.36 8.13 1.25
N GLY A 92 7.19 9.19 0.44
CA GLY A 92 7.89 10.46 0.66
C GLY A 92 9.33 10.49 0.17
N CYS A 93 9.98 11.63 0.34
CA CYS A 93 11.27 11.95 -0.29
C CYS A 93 12.51 11.72 0.59
N LEU A 94 12.43 10.89 1.60
CA LEU A 94 13.46 10.62 2.59
C LEU A 94 14.10 11.89 3.15
N THR A 95 13.40 12.55 4.05
CA THR A 95 13.94 13.73 4.72
C THR A 95 15.05 13.36 5.70
N ARG A 96 15.98 14.29 5.96
CA ARG A 96 17.06 14.11 6.93
C ARG A 96 16.54 13.77 8.32
N ASN A 97 15.40 14.34 8.71
CA ASN A 97 14.78 14.10 10.01
C ASN A 97 14.20 12.68 10.13
N MET A 98 13.67 12.12 9.02
CA MET A 98 13.06 10.78 9.02
C MET A 98 14.05 9.67 8.70
N TYR A 99 15.24 9.98 8.21
CA TYR A 99 16.24 9.00 7.80
C TYR A 99 16.48 7.91 8.85
N GLU A 100 16.78 8.35 10.08
CA GLU A 100 17.07 7.41 11.17
C GLU A 100 15.86 6.55 11.55
N ALA A 101 14.65 7.13 11.52
CA ALA A 101 13.41 6.41 11.79
C ALA A 101 13.12 5.35 10.72
N VAL A 102 13.32 5.68 9.45
CA VAL A 102 13.17 4.75 8.31
C VAL A 102 14.17 3.60 8.44
N MET A 103 15.46 3.90 8.73
CA MET A 103 16.48 2.87 8.90
C MET A 103 16.16 1.94 10.07
N LYS A 104 15.75 2.46 11.21
CA LYS A 104 15.31 1.66 12.36
C LYS A 104 14.10 0.79 12.04
N ALA A 105 13.12 1.32 11.29
CA ALA A 105 11.98 0.54 10.84
C ALA A 105 12.42 -0.61 9.93
N TYR A 106 13.28 -0.34 8.95
CA TYR A 106 13.81 -1.34 8.03
C TYR A 106 14.59 -2.45 8.75
N GLU A 107 15.45 -2.10 9.70
CA GLU A 107 16.25 -3.08 10.48
C GLU A 107 15.37 -3.99 11.33
N ASN A 108 14.22 -3.50 11.83
CA ASN A 108 13.30 -4.24 12.66
C ASN A 108 12.29 -5.12 11.88
N VAL A 109 12.20 -5.01 10.56
CA VAL A 109 11.45 -5.98 9.76
C VAL A 109 12.26 -7.27 9.67
N PRO A 110 11.69 -8.45 10.00
CA PRO A 110 12.40 -9.73 9.93
C PRO A 110 12.85 -10.08 8.50
N ASN A 111 13.90 -10.91 8.38
CA ASN A 111 14.30 -11.49 7.10
C ASN A 111 13.62 -12.85 6.88
N PRO A 112 13.23 -13.20 5.63
CA PRO A 112 13.34 -12.40 4.41
C PRO A 112 12.28 -11.27 4.37
N LYS A 113 12.66 -10.09 3.87
CA LYS A 113 11.79 -8.93 3.79
C LYS A 113 11.81 -8.32 2.39
N PHE A 114 10.76 -7.56 2.07
CA PHE A 114 10.66 -6.80 0.82
C PHE A 114 10.67 -5.31 1.10
N VAL A 115 11.26 -4.54 0.17
CA VAL A 115 11.31 -3.07 0.23
C VAL A 115 10.53 -2.52 -0.96
N ILE A 116 9.46 -1.79 -0.67
CA ILE A 116 8.53 -1.24 -1.64
C ILE A 116 8.64 0.29 -1.57
N ALA A 117 9.03 0.93 -2.68
CA ALA A 117 8.98 2.39 -2.83
C ALA A 117 7.66 2.79 -3.49
N VAL A 118 6.86 3.64 -2.84
CA VAL A 118 5.58 4.12 -3.38
C VAL A 118 5.68 5.60 -3.70
N GLY A 119 5.41 5.90 -4.96
CA GLY A 119 5.54 7.25 -5.51
C GLY A 119 6.95 7.59 -5.97
N ASP A 120 7.06 8.60 -6.80
CA ASP A 120 8.32 9.02 -7.41
C ASP A 120 9.28 9.60 -6.36
N CYS A 121 8.72 10.29 -5.35
CA CYS A 121 9.50 10.88 -4.27
C CYS A 121 10.23 9.82 -3.42
N ALA A 122 9.62 8.66 -3.19
CA ALA A 122 10.22 7.62 -2.36
C ALA A 122 11.47 7.02 -3.01
N LEU A 123 11.48 6.85 -4.32
CA LEU A 123 12.60 6.24 -5.00
C LEU A 123 13.82 7.18 -5.05
N ASP A 124 13.66 8.37 -5.64
CA ASP A 124 14.79 9.26 -5.98
C ASP A 124 14.62 10.73 -5.56
N GLY A 125 13.62 11.02 -4.72
CA GLY A 125 13.30 12.37 -4.25
C GLY A 125 12.26 13.11 -5.10
N GLY A 126 11.93 12.63 -6.30
CA GLY A 126 10.93 13.22 -7.17
C GLY A 126 11.10 14.72 -7.36
N ILE A 127 10.01 15.48 -7.16
CA ILE A 127 10.01 16.95 -7.26
C ILE A 127 10.83 17.65 -6.17
N PHE A 128 11.17 16.96 -5.07
CA PHE A 128 11.96 17.51 -3.95
C PHE A 128 13.45 17.21 -4.06
N LYS A 129 13.88 16.53 -5.13
CA LYS A 129 15.28 16.17 -5.35
C LYS A 129 16.22 17.36 -5.31
N GLY A 130 17.35 17.20 -4.61
CA GLY A 130 18.34 18.26 -4.43
C GLY A 130 17.99 19.33 -3.40
N SER A 131 16.84 19.23 -2.71
CA SER A 131 16.52 20.12 -1.59
C SER A 131 17.42 19.83 -0.39
N TYR A 132 17.81 20.89 0.34
CA TYR A 132 18.67 20.76 1.52
C TYR A 132 18.10 19.87 2.62
N ALA A 133 16.78 19.72 2.69
CA ALA A 133 16.08 18.97 3.73
C ALA A 133 15.95 17.46 3.41
N VAL A 134 16.20 17.05 2.16
CA VAL A 134 16.00 15.66 1.71
C VAL A 134 17.31 14.95 1.39
N MET A 135 17.25 13.65 1.30
CA MET A 135 18.35 12.74 0.93
C MET A 135 18.09 12.03 -0.42
N ASP A 136 17.26 12.64 -1.27
CA ASP A 136 16.95 12.20 -2.63
C ASP A 136 16.39 10.76 -2.73
N GLY A 137 15.48 10.41 -1.79
CA GLY A 137 14.82 9.11 -1.78
C GLY A 137 15.65 7.96 -1.21
N ILE A 138 15.16 6.72 -1.41
CA ILE A 138 15.73 5.53 -0.77
C ILE A 138 16.59 4.66 -1.70
N LYS A 139 16.62 4.96 -3.00
CA LYS A 139 17.26 4.12 -4.03
C LYS A 139 18.69 3.70 -3.71
N ASP A 140 19.50 4.63 -3.20
CA ASP A 140 20.91 4.40 -2.88
C ASP A 140 21.15 4.06 -1.40
N LYS A 141 20.08 3.91 -0.62
CA LYS A 141 20.11 3.66 0.82
C LYS A 141 19.59 2.28 1.21
N LEU A 142 18.59 1.78 0.49
CA LEU A 142 17.93 0.50 0.76
C LEU A 142 17.82 -0.34 -0.53
N PRO A 143 17.83 -1.67 -0.43
CA PRO A 143 17.64 -2.56 -1.55
C PRO A 143 16.16 -2.58 -1.97
N VAL A 144 15.78 -1.66 -2.85
CA VAL A 144 14.37 -1.56 -3.33
C VAL A 144 14.04 -2.73 -4.23
N ASP A 145 13.05 -3.53 -3.85
CA ASP A 145 12.56 -4.67 -4.62
C ASP A 145 11.58 -4.26 -5.73
N ILE A 146 10.74 -3.26 -5.43
CA ILE A 146 9.82 -2.68 -6.41
C ILE A 146 9.60 -1.20 -6.17
N TRP A 147 9.41 -0.48 -7.27
CA TRP A 147 8.98 0.91 -7.29
C TRP A 147 7.62 1.03 -7.98
N ILE A 148 6.64 1.53 -7.24
CA ILE A 148 5.30 1.85 -7.72
C ILE A 148 5.29 3.33 -8.10
N LYS A 149 5.31 3.61 -9.40
CA LYS A 149 5.43 4.96 -9.97
C LYS A 149 4.14 5.74 -9.78
N GLY A 150 4.28 7.06 -9.65
CA GLY A 150 3.17 8.02 -9.60
C GLY A 150 3.42 9.14 -8.61
N CYS A 151 2.64 10.21 -8.72
CA CYS A 151 2.74 11.33 -7.79
C CYS A 151 1.32 11.91 -7.51
N PRO A 152 0.50 11.18 -6.69
CA PRO A 152 0.66 9.81 -6.19
C PRO A 152 0.30 8.72 -7.22
N PRO A 153 0.66 7.44 -7.00
CA PRO A 153 0.08 6.32 -7.73
C PRO A 153 -1.36 6.08 -7.27
N GLU A 154 -2.22 5.62 -8.18
CA GLU A 154 -3.59 5.22 -7.82
C GLU A 154 -3.61 3.92 -7.01
N PRO A 155 -4.67 3.65 -6.22
CA PRO A 155 -4.77 2.40 -5.45
C PRO A 155 -4.65 1.14 -6.31
N ILE A 156 -5.16 1.17 -7.54
CA ILE A 156 -5.05 0.05 -8.48
C ILE A 156 -3.61 -0.19 -8.92
N ASP A 157 -2.80 0.85 -9.05
CA ASP A 157 -1.37 0.75 -9.36
C ASP A 157 -0.61 0.11 -8.20
N ILE A 158 -1.03 0.41 -6.97
CA ILE A 158 -0.44 -0.20 -5.77
C ILE A 158 -0.75 -1.70 -5.73
N ILE A 159 -2.01 -2.11 -5.98
CA ILE A 159 -2.40 -3.52 -6.06
C ILE A 159 -1.61 -4.24 -7.16
N SER A 160 -1.51 -3.63 -8.34
CA SER A 160 -0.73 -4.17 -9.47
C SER A 160 0.75 -4.30 -9.14
N GLY A 161 1.32 -3.30 -8.46
CA GLY A 161 2.71 -3.31 -8.00
C GLY A 161 2.99 -4.46 -7.04
N LEU A 162 2.11 -4.69 -6.06
CA LEU A 162 2.23 -5.82 -5.13
C LEU A 162 2.17 -7.17 -5.87
N LEU A 163 1.28 -7.32 -6.82
CA LEU A 163 1.21 -8.53 -7.65
C LEU A 163 2.50 -8.75 -8.46
N ILE A 164 3.04 -7.70 -9.08
CA ILE A 164 4.32 -7.77 -9.82
C ILE A 164 5.47 -8.16 -8.90
N LEU A 165 5.52 -7.59 -7.69
CA LEU A 165 6.54 -7.94 -6.69
C LEU A 165 6.53 -9.44 -6.39
N LEU A 166 5.36 -10.00 -6.08
CA LEU A 166 5.24 -11.40 -5.74
C LEU A 166 5.55 -12.32 -6.92
N ASN A 167 5.14 -11.97 -8.14
CA ASN A 167 5.48 -12.72 -9.34
C ASN A 167 6.98 -12.78 -9.56
N ARG A 168 7.68 -11.64 -9.55
CA ARG A 168 9.15 -11.58 -9.75
C ARG A 168 9.92 -12.38 -8.70
N LYS A 169 9.48 -12.35 -7.46
CA LYS A 169 10.23 -13.00 -6.37
C LYS A 169 10.05 -14.50 -6.31
N PHE A 170 8.92 -15.02 -6.75
CA PHE A 170 8.57 -16.42 -6.54
C PHE A 170 8.37 -17.24 -7.83
N GLU A 171 8.16 -16.60 -9.00
CA GLU A 171 7.89 -17.31 -10.26
C GLU A 171 8.97 -17.11 -11.34
N GLU A 172 9.75 -16.02 -11.28
CA GLU A 172 10.82 -15.73 -12.25
C GLU A 172 12.21 -16.23 -11.80
N ARG A 173 12.25 -17.16 -10.82
CA ARG A 173 13.49 -17.80 -10.35
C ARG A 173 13.67 -19.17 -10.96
#